data_2c136475e5ee80a9d6f9eaf0acd3908d
#
_entry.id   2c136475e5ee80a9d6f9eaf0acd3908d
#
_cell.length_a   1.000
_cell.length_b   1.000
_cell.length_c   1.000
_cell.angle_alpha   90.00
_cell.angle_beta   90.00
_cell.angle_gamma   90.00
#
_symmetry.space_group_name_H-M   'P 1'
#
loop_
_entity.id
_entity.type
_entity.pdbx_description
1 polymer ?
#
loop_
_entity_poly.entity_id
_entity_poly.type
_entity_poly.pdbx_seq_one_letter_code
_entity_poly.pdbx_strand_id
1 'polypeptide(L)'
;MRTTTKSFAVAAVASLALFTAACGSSDSEGDASAPADDTATSAAPSDDSSAADPAADLVGPGCADYAKAVPDGKGSVSGMSQDPVATAASNNPLLTTLVKAVSGQVNPDVDLVDTLNGGEFTVFAPVDDAFAKIPADTIDTLAKEAGGTTLSSILTYHVIPERIAPADIDGTFKTVNGADLTITGSGDDIKVGDQASVICGGVQTANATVYLIDTVLMPPAA
;
A
#
# COMPACT_ATOMS: atom_id res chain seq x y z
N MET A 1 -17.04 41.36 20.35
CA MET A 1 -17.80 42.10 19.34
C MET A 1 -17.04 42.11 18.03
N ARG A 2 -17.54 41.45 17.08
CA ARG A 2 -17.62 41.62 15.60
C ARG A 2 -17.61 40.27 14.89
N THR A 3 -18.82 39.83 14.68
CA THR A 3 -19.23 38.79 13.74
C THR A 3 -18.98 39.29 12.31
N THR A 4 -18.38 38.44 11.47
CA THR A 4 -18.40 38.66 10.02
C THR A 4 -18.78 37.34 9.33
N THR A 5 -20.08 37.26 9.06
CA THR A 5 -20.70 36.26 8.19
C THR A 5 -20.34 36.59 6.72
N LYS A 6 -19.81 35.65 5.96
CA LYS A 6 -19.78 35.74 4.49
C LYS A 6 -20.46 34.52 3.90
N SER A 7 -21.70 34.78 3.46
CA SER A 7 -22.47 33.91 2.59
C SER A 7 -21.90 33.94 1.17
N PHE A 8 -21.72 32.81 0.54
CA PHE A 8 -21.58 32.71 -0.90
C PHE A 8 -22.61 31.74 -1.49
N ALA A 9 -23.24 32.24 -2.51
CA ALA A 9 -24.41 31.73 -3.17
C ALA A 9 -24.12 30.55 -4.10
N VAL A 10 -25.15 29.72 -4.22
CA VAL A 10 -25.37 28.60 -5.14
C VAL A 10 -25.39 29.09 -6.60
N ALA A 11 -24.75 28.33 -7.49
CA ALA A 11 -25.08 28.31 -8.90
C ALA A 11 -25.09 26.88 -9.41
N ALA A 12 -26.27 26.36 -9.64
CA ALA A 12 -26.54 25.10 -10.32
C ALA A 12 -26.50 25.34 -11.84
N VAL A 13 -25.79 24.48 -12.57
CA VAL A 13 -25.96 24.36 -14.04
C VAL A 13 -26.15 22.90 -14.37
N ALA A 14 -27.36 22.53 -14.74
CA ALA A 14 -27.71 21.26 -15.31
C ALA A 14 -27.45 21.31 -16.85
N SER A 15 -26.80 20.30 -17.37
CA SER A 15 -26.75 20.08 -18.85
C SER A 15 -26.99 18.60 -19.10
N LEU A 16 -28.23 18.34 -19.59
CA LEU A 16 -28.68 17.08 -20.22
C LEU A 16 -28.17 17.03 -21.66
N ALA A 17 -27.53 15.94 -22.04
CA ALA A 17 -27.33 15.58 -23.44
C ALA A 17 -27.82 14.15 -23.65
N LEU A 18 -28.97 14.03 -24.36
CA LEU A 18 -29.49 12.79 -24.93
C LEU A 18 -28.74 12.49 -26.23
N PHE A 19 -28.24 11.28 -26.40
CA PHE A 19 -27.91 10.71 -27.69
C PHE A 19 -28.81 9.51 -27.98
N THR A 20 -29.62 9.63 -29.06
CA THR A 20 -30.55 8.65 -29.56
C THR A 20 -29.85 7.62 -30.44
N ALA A 21 -30.31 6.39 -30.31
CA ALA A 21 -29.94 5.22 -31.09
C ALA A 21 -30.42 5.35 -32.55
N ALA A 22 -29.62 4.82 -33.46
CA ALA A 22 -30.07 4.53 -34.82
C ALA A 22 -29.88 3.03 -35.10
N CYS A 23 -30.99 2.30 -35.18
CA CYS A 23 -31.11 0.99 -35.80
C CYS A 23 -31.04 1.13 -37.31
N GLY A 24 -30.20 0.34 -37.95
CA GLY A 24 -30.23 0.12 -39.41
C GLY A 24 -30.44 -1.35 -39.70
N SER A 25 -31.64 -1.71 -40.07
CA SER A 25 -32.00 -3.01 -40.68
C SER A 25 -31.63 -3.00 -42.18
N SER A 26 -31.09 -4.09 -42.68
CA SER A 26 -31.12 -4.45 -44.08
C SER A 26 -31.27 -5.95 -44.23
N ASP A 27 -32.45 -6.34 -44.67
CA ASP A 27 -32.79 -7.66 -45.18
C ASP A 27 -32.06 -7.94 -46.49
N SER A 28 -31.59 -9.18 -46.63
CA SER A 28 -31.50 -9.83 -47.94
C SER A 28 -31.49 -11.35 -47.74
N GLU A 29 -32.55 -11.96 -48.24
CA GLU A 29 -32.78 -13.41 -48.36
C GLU A 29 -31.88 -14.02 -49.43
N GLY A 30 -31.55 -15.32 -49.24
CA GLY A 30 -30.88 -16.12 -50.27
C GLY A 30 -30.33 -17.46 -49.77
N ASP A 31 -31.25 -18.43 -49.68
CA ASP A 31 -31.19 -19.86 -50.12
C ASP A 31 -29.98 -20.79 -49.83
N ALA A 32 -30.34 -21.83 -49.10
CA ALA A 32 -29.97 -23.27 -49.13
C ALA A 32 -28.51 -23.76 -49.26
N SER A 33 -28.09 -24.51 -48.31
CA SER A 33 -27.70 -25.95 -48.25
C SER A 33 -26.74 -26.25 -47.11
N ALA A 34 -27.15 -27.20 -46.25
CA ALA A 34 -26.31 -27.86 -45.29
C ALA A 34 -25.60 -29.09 -45.95
N PRO A 35 -24.73 -29.84 -45.24
CA PRO A 35 -24.04 -29.71 -43.94
C PRO A 35 -22.53 -29.98 -44.03
N ALA A 36 -21.75 -29.53 -43.04
CA ALA A 36 -20.56 -30.22 -42.56
C ALA A 36 -20.16 -29.68 -41.20
N ASP A 37 -20.05 -30.56 -40.29
CA ASP A 37 -19.30 -30.65 -39.06
C ASP A 37 -18.08 -29.70 -39.05
N ASP A 38 -18.03 -28.75 -38.11
CA ASP A 38 -16.78 -28.19 -37.65
C ASP A 38 -16.93 -27.65 -36.25
N THR A 39 -16.16 -28.26 -35.37
CA THR A 39 -15.90 -27.98 -34.01
C THR A 39 -15.61 -26.49 -33.82
N ALA A 40 -16.61 -25.72 -33.41
CA ALA A 40 -16.40 -24.36 -32.96
C ALA A 40 -15.69 -24.39 -31.58
N THR A 41 -14.39 -24.35 -31.61
CA THR A 41 -13.60 -23.91 -30.48
C THR A 41 -14.03 -22.49 -30.10
N SER A 42 -14.85 -22.40 -29.05
CA SER A 42 -15.19 -21.13 -28.42
C SER A 42 -13.91 -20.56 -27.84
N ALA A 43 -13.26 -19.71 -28.60
CA ALA A 43 -12.22 -18.84 -28.04
C ALA A 43 -12.95 -17.89 -27.08
N ALA A 44 -12.80 -18.15 -25.79
CA ALA A 44 -13.09 -17.16 -24.76
C ALA A 44 -12.28 -15.90 -25.10
N PRO A 45 -12.85 -14.69 -24.99
CA PRO A 45 -12.05 -13.50 -25.02
C PRO A 45 -11.07 -13.58 -23.85
N SER A 46 -9.78 -13.66 -24.17
CA SER A 46 -8.72 -13.40 -23.20
C SER A 46 -8.87 -11.94 -22.83
N ASP A 47 -9.46 -11.66 -21.68
CA ASP A 47 -9.26 -10.40 -20.97
C ASP A 47 -7.76 -10.32 -20.66
N ASP A 48 -7.01 -9.77 -21.60
CA ASP A 48 -5.65 -9.29 -21.37
C ASP A 48 -5.73 -7.94 -20.64
N SER A 49 -6.33 -7.98 -19.46
CA SER A 49 -5.99 -7.05 -18.40
C SER A 49 -4.70 -7.58 -17.84
N SER A 50 -3.59 -7.08 -18.37
CA SER A 50 -2.25 -7.25 -17.79
C SER A 50 -2.22 -6.57 -16.42
N ALA A 51 -2.90 -7.16 -15.46
CA ALA A 51 -2.67 -6.87 -14.06
C ALA A 51 -1.22 -7.32 -13.81
N ALA A 52 -0.32 -6.35 -13.65
CA ALA A 52 1.07 -6.60 -13.31
C ALA A 52 1.07 -7.60 -12.14
N ASP A 53 1.83 -8.69 -12.28
CA ASP A 53 1.95 -9.70 -11.24
C ASP A 53 2.46 -9.01 -9.96
N PRO A 54 1.68 -8.97 -8.87
CA PRO A 54 2.11 -8.30 -7.63
C PRO A 54 3.39 -8.87 -7.04
N ALA A 55 3.82 -10.06 -7.49
CA ALA A 55 5.05 -10.70 -7.07
C ALA A 55 6.25 -10.40 -7.99
N ALA A 56 6.05 -9.75 -9.15
CA ALA A 56 7.11 -9.51 -10.12
C ALA A 56 8.20 -8.56 -9.60
N ASP A 57 7.84 -7.62 -8.73
CA ASP A 57 8.73 -6.59 -8.18
C ASP A 57 9.26 -6.92 -6.78
N LEU A 58 9.07 -8.15 -6.31
CA LEU A 58 9.55 -8.53 -4.99
C LEU A 58 11.07 -8.58 -4.94
N VAL A 59 11.64 -7.97 -3.89
CA VAL A 59 13.07 -7.92 -3.59
C VAL A 59 13.31 -8.27 -2.12
N GLY A 60 14.46 -8.85 -1.84
CA GLY A 60 14.85 -9.22 -0.48
C GLY A 60 14.88 -10.73 -0.25
N PRO A 61 15.80 -11.20 0.62
CA PRO A 61 16.10 -12.62 0.80
C PRO A 61 14.95 -13.40 1.45
N GLY A 62 14.05 -12.73 2.18
CA GLY A 62 12.94 -13.34 2.92
C GLY A 62 11.61 -13.39 2.17
N CYS A 63 11.52 -12.91 0.91
CA CYS A 63 10.25 -12.93 0.18
C CYS A 63 9.69 -14.34 -0.04
N ALA A 64 10.57 -15.31 -0.30
CA ALA A 64 10.15 -16.70 -0.45
C ALA A 64 9.59 -17.29 0.86
N ASP A 65 10.13 -16.90 2.00
CA ASP A 65 9.65 -17.34 3.30
C ASP A 65 8.37 -16.60 3.70
N TYR A 66 8.26 -15.32 3.36
CA TYR A 66 7.01 -14.56 3.49
C TYR A 66 5.86 -15.21 2.68
N ALA A 67 6.11 -15.53 1.41
CA ALA A 67 5.12 -16.19 0.56
C ALA A 67 4.70 -17.57 1.07
N LYS A 68 5.62 -18.31 1.73
CA LYS A 68 5.28 -19.58 2.40
C LYS A 68 4.51 -19.39 3.70
N ALA A 69 4.83 -18.36 4.48
CA ALA A 69 4.18 -18.05 5.75
C ALA A 69 2.75 -17.53 5.53
N VAL A 70 2.53 -16.78 4.45
CA VAL A 70 1.24 -16.17 4.11
C VAL A 70 0.92 -16.44 2.63
N PRO A 71 0.65 -17.71 2.28
CA PRO A 71 0.48 -18.10 0.86
C PRO A 71 -0.80 -17.54 0.24
N ASP A 72 -1.85 -17.36 1.04
CA ASP A 72 -3.19 -16.99 0.60
C ASP A 72 -3.84 -15.98 1.54
N GLY A 73 -4.96 -15.40 1.07
CA GLY A 73 -5.75 -14.45 1.85
C GLY A 73 -5.29 -13.01 1.70
N LYS A 74 -5.95 -12.11 2.41
CA LYS A 74 -5.75 -10.65 2.28
C LYS A 74 -4.36 -10.17 2.75
N GLY A 75 -3.66 -10.93 3.56
CA GLY A 75 -2.30 -10.63 4.01
C GLY A 75 -1.21 -11.18 3.09
N SER A 76 -1.53 -12.00 2.09
CA SER A 76 -0.57 -12.46 1.08
C SER A 76 -0.15 -11.33 0.15
N VAL A 77 0.92 -11.53 -0.61
CA VAL A 77 1.40 -10.56 -1.60
C VAL A 77 0.27 -10.11 -2.54
N SER A 78 -0.47 -11.07 -3.10
CA SER A 78 -1.60 -10.80 -4.00
C SER A 78 -2.79 -10.17 -3.27
N GLY A 79 -3.04 -10.56 -2.02
CA GLY A 79 -4.14 -10.02 -1.22
C GLY A 79 -3.91 -8.58 -0.80
N MET A 80 -2.68 -8.25 -0.43
CA MET A 80 -2.31 -6.89 -0.03
C MET A 80 -2.47 -5.87 -1.17
N SER A 81 -2.29 -6.28 -2.43
CA SER A 81 -2.44 -5.38 -3.59
C SER A 81 -3.86 -4.83 -3.78
N GLN A 82 -4.86 -5.47 -3.18
CA GLN A 82 -6.28 -5.11 -3.33
C GLN A 82 -6.74 -4.04 -2.34
N ASP A 83 -6.06 -3.90 -1.22
CA ASP A 83 -6.47 -3.02 -0.11
C ASP A 83 -5.47 -1.85 0.07
N PRO A 84 -5.90 -0.67 0.59
CA PRO A 84 -4.99 0.38 1.04
C PRO A 84 -4.04 -0.11 2.13
N VAL A 85 -2.86 0.51 2.26
CA VAL A 85 -1.73 -0.01 3.03
C VAL A 85 -2.06 -0.33 4.49
N ALA A 86 -2.81 0.52 5.20
CA ALA A 86 -3.17 0.24 6.59
C ALA A 86 -4.14 -0.94 6.71
N THR A 87 -5.07 -1.07 5.76
CA THR A 87 -6.00 -2.22 5.69
C THR A 87 -5.25 -3.49 5.31
N ALA A 88 -4.38 -3.44 4.32
CA ALA A 88 -3.53 -4.54 3.90
C ALA A 88 -2.65 -5.05 5.06
N ALA A 89 -1.99 -4.12 5.77
CA ALA A 89 -1.20 -4.45 6.95
C ALA A 89 -2.02 -5.13 8.05
N SER A 90 -3.27 -4.68 8.27
CA SER A 90 -4.17 -5.27 9.28
C SER A 90 -4.51 -6.74 9.00
N ASN A 91 -4.44 -7.16 7.75
CA ASN A 91 -4.66 -8.54 7.34
C ASN A 91 -3.38 -9.40 7.36
N ASN A 92 -2.21 -8.77 7.60
CA ASN A 92 -0.93 -9.46 7.59
C ASN A 92 -0.53 -9.92 8.99
N PRO A 93 -0.38 -11.24 9.23
CA PRO A 93 -0.07 -11.76 10.56
C PRO A 93 1.32 -11.40 11.09
N LEU A 94 2.24 -10.94 10.22
CA LEU A 94 3.59 -10.53 10.61
C LEU A 94 3.69 -9.06 11.04
N LEU A 95 2.60 -8.28 10.90
CA LEU A 95 2.55 -6.83 11.17
C LEU A 95 1.60 -6.46 12.31
N THR A 96 1.24 -7.42 13.15
CA THR A 96 0.24 -7.23 14.22
C THR A 96 0.62 -6.10 15.18
N THR A 97 1.88 -6.00 15.58
CA THR A 97 2.37 -4.96 16.49
C THR A 97 2.40 -3.59 15.82
N LEU A 98 2.83 -3.52 14.56
CA LEU A 98 2.79 -2.28 13.78
C LEU A 98 1.37 -1.74 13.66
N VAL A 99 0.41 -2.61 13.32
CA VAL A 99 -1.00 -2.23 13.20
C VAL A 99 -1.55 -1.66 14.50
N LYS A 100 -1.23 -2.28 15.63
CA LYS A 100 -1.61 -1.74 16.95
C LYS A 100 -1.00 -0.37 17.21
N ALA A 101 0.24 -0.14 16.77
CA ALA A 101 0.92 1.13 16.96
C ALA A 101 0.29 2.26 16.11
N VAL A 102 -0.10 2.00 14.85
CA VAL A 102 -0.67 3.01 13.96
C VAL A 102 -2.16 3.26 14.16
N SER A 103 -2.88 2.32 14.82
CA SER A 103 -4.34 2.38 15.04
C SER A 103 -4.76 2.84 16.44
N GLY A 104 -3.86 3.48 17.19
CA GLY A 104 -4.18 3.98 18.53
C GLY A 104 -4.30 2.91 19.63
N GLN A 105 -4.00 1.64 19.33
CA GLN A 105 -4.12 0.58 20.34
C GLN A 105 -2.93 0.53 21.31
N VAL A 106 -1.76 1.03 20.90
CA VAL A 106 -0.59 1.19 21.77
C VAL A 106 -0.67 2.52 22.50
N ASN A 107 -0.93 3.60 21.77
CA ASN A 107 -1.12 4.94 22.34
C ASN A 107 -2.34 5.58 21.67
N PRO A 108 -3.43 5.88 22.42
CA PRO A 108 -4.69 6.37 21.84
C PRO A 108 -4.58 7.75 21.19
N ASP A 109 -3.52 8.49 21.46
CA ASP A 109 -3.27 9.80 20.83
C ASP A 109 -2.61 9.65 19.43
N VAL A 110 -2.28 8.42 19.01
CA VAL A 110 -1.62 8.12 17.73
C VAL A 110 -2.53 7.28 16.86
N ASP A 111 -3.23 7.91 15.92
CA ASP A 111 -3.99 7.25 14.87
C ASP A 111 -3.53 7.77 13.50
N LEU A 112 -2.90 6.91 12.72
CA LEU A 112 -2.36 7.22 11.39
C LEU A 112 -3.08 6.45 10.28
N VAL A 113 -4.11 5.68 10.59
CA VAL A 113 -4.79 4.80 9.63
C VAL A 113 -5.35 5.60 8.45
N ASP A 114 -6.09 6.67 8.72
CA ASP A 114 -6.66 7.52 7.67
C ASP A 114 -5.57 8.24 6.86
N THR A 115 -4.51 8.68 7.51
CA THR A 115 -3.36 9.31 6.85
C THR A 115 -2.69 8.35 5.88
N LEU A 116 -2.40 7.12 6.33
CA LEU A 116 -1.76 6.08 5.52
C LEU A 116 -2.63 5.58 4.35
N ASN A 117 -3.94 5.62 4.50
CA ASN A 117 -4.86 5.24 3.42
C ASN A 117 -5.17 6.39 2.45
N GLY A 118 -4.87 7.63 2.82
CA GLY A 118 -5.28 8.83 2.08
C GLY A 118 -4.29 9.35 1.02
N GLY A 119 -3.10 8.75 0.88
CA GLY A 119 -2.07 9.20 -0.06
C GLY A 119 -1.29 8.06 -0.67
N GLU A 120 -0.34 8.38 -1.56
CA GLU A 120 0.62 7.42 -2.09
C GLU A 120 1.89 7.43 -1.24
N PHE A 121 2.37 6.25 -0.88
CA PHE A 121 3.48 6.11 0.06
C PHE A 121 4.43 4.96 -0.29
N THR A 122 5.66 5.06 0.22
CA THR A 122 6.53 3.93 0.48
C THR A 122 6.59 3.72 1.99
N VAL A 123 6.27 2.52 2.44
CA VAL A 123 6.17 2.19 3.87
C VAL A 123 7.20 1.13 4.23
N PHE A 124 8.09 1.47 5.15
CA PHE A 124 9.00 0.51 5.79
C PHE A 124 8.28 -0.10 6.99
N ALA A 125 7.81 -1.33 6.85
CA ALA A 125 6.99 -2.03 7.83
C ALA A 125 7.85 -2.98 8.69
N PRO A 126 8.20 -2.61 9.93
CA PRO A 126 8.89 -3.53 10.82
C PRO A 126 7.98 -4.71 11.18
N VAL A 127 8.50 -5.92 11.01
CA VAL A 127 7.78 -7.14 11.40
C VAL A 127 7.72 -7.28 12.92
N ASP A 128 6.86 -8.15 13.44
CA ASP A 128 6.69 -8.34 14.89
C ASP A 128 8.01 -8.68 15.58
N ASP A 129 8.89 -9.45 14.95
CA ASP A 129 10.24 -9.75 15.45
C ASP A 129 11.14 -8.50 15.56
N ALA A 130 10.92 -7.47 14.74
CA ALA A 130 11.63 -6.20 14.86
C ALA A 130 11.26 -5.46 16.14
N PHE A 131 10.00 -5.50 16.53
CA PHE A 131 9.54 -4.93 17.81
C PHE A 131 10.06 -5.70 19.02
N ALA A 132 10.25 -7.01 18.89
CA ALA A 132 10.83 -7.84 19.96
C ALA A 132 12.28 -7.45 20.32
N LYS A 133 12.98 -6.76 19.43
CA LYS A 133 14.32 -6.21 19.68
C LYS A 133 14.31 -4.94 20.53
N ILE A 134 13.15 -4.27 20.67
CA ILE A 134 13.02 -3.04 21.46
C ILE A 134 12.82 -3.44 22.95
N PRO A 135 13.55 -2.81 23.89
CA PRO A 135 13.34 -3.04 25.31
C PRO A 135 11.89 -2.75 25.72
N ALA A 136 11.30 -3.61 26.55
CA ALA A 136 9.92 -3.47 27.00
C ALA A 136 9.64 -2.13 27.68
N ASP A 137 10.61 -1.61 28.46
CA ASP A 137 10.51 -0.30 29.11
C ASP A 137 10.38 0.85 28.10
N THR A 138 11.01 0.72 26.93
CA THR A 138 10.88 1.70 25.84
C THR A 138 9.50 1.66 25.24
N ILE A 139 8.97 0.47 24.95
CA ILE A 139 7.60 0.29 24.44
C ILE A 139 6.59 0.84 25.44
N ASP A 140 6.77 0.54 26.73
CA ASP A 140 5.92 1.05 27.81
C ASP A 140 5.94 2.59 27.91
N THR A 141 7.10 3.19 27.69
CA THR A 141 7.24 4.65 27.67
C THR A 141 6.49 5.26 26.49
N LEU A 142 6.65 4.71 25.28
CA LEU A 142 5.96 5.16 24.08
C LEU A 142 4.44 4.99 24.20
N ALA A 143 3.98 3.91 24.84
CA ALA A 143 2.56 3.64 25.05
C ALA A 143 1.91 4.63 26.04
N LYS A 144 2.67 5.14 27.00
CA LYS A 144 2.17 6.01 28.07
C LYS A 144 2.47 7.49 27.85
N GLU A 145 3.24 7.83 26.82
CA GLU A 145 3.58 9.22 26.49
C GLU A 145 2.33 9.99 26.10
N ALA A 146 2.01 11.03 26.85
CA ALA A 146 0.88 11.91 26.54
C ALA A 146 1.10 12.64 25.20
N GLY A 147 0.09 12.57 24.32
CA GLY A 147 0.16 13.14 22.98
C GLY A 147 0.92 12.29 21.97
N GLY A 148 1.54 11.19 22.37
CA GLY A 148 2.16 10.21 21.47
C GLY A 148 3.20 10.77 20.50
N THR A 149 3.87 11.87 20.86
CA THR A 149 4.76 12.62 19.93
C THR A 149 5.95 11.79 19.47
N THR A 150 6.58 11.06 20.39
CA THR A 150 7.73 10.21 20.05
C THR A 150 7.30 9.02 19.19
N LEU A 151 6.20 8.35 19.53
CA LEU A 151 5.68 7.24 18.75
C LEU A 151 5.25 7.70 17.35
N SER A 152 4.53 8.82 17.25
CA SER A 152 4.13 9.41 15.98
C SER A 152 5.35 9.80 15.13
N SER A 153 6.38 10.36 15.75
CA SER A 153 7.64 10.70 15.08
C SER A 153 8.35 9.46 14.51
N ILE A 154 8.42 8.38 15.29
CA ILE A 154 8.98 7.11 14.85
C ILE A 154 8.16 6.55 13.68
N LEU A 155 6.85 6.45 13.81
CA LEU A 155 5.97 5.89 12.77
C LEU A 155 6.02 6.68 11.48
N THR A 156 6.01 8.01 11.54
CA THR A 156 6.10 8.88 10.36
C THR A 156 7.49 8.87 9.72
N TYR A 157 8.54 8.52 10.46
CA TYR A 157 9.89 8.29 9.93
C TYR A 157 9.98 7.03 9.06
N HIS A 158 9.09 6.06 9.25
CA HIS A 158 8.99 4.85 8.43
C HIS A 158 8.25 5.06 7.09
N VAL A 159 7.77 6.27 6.81
CA VAL A 159 6.91 6.55 5.67
C VAL A 159 7.52 7.65 4.79
N ILE A 160 7.66 7.35 3.51
CA ILE A 160 8.06 8.32 2.48
C ILE A 160 6.80 8.69 1.68
N PRO A 161 6.52 10.00 1.44
CA PRO A 161 5.28 10.46 0.78
C PRO A 161 5.35 10.36 -0.75
N GLU A 162 5.80 9.20 -1.25
CA GLU A 162 5.84 8.83 -2.67
C GLU A 162 5.93 7.30 -2.81
N ARG A 163 5.48 6.77 -3.95
CA ARG A 163 5.68 5.34 -4.28
C ARG A 163 7.01 5.16 -4.97
N ILE A 164 7.90 4.39 -4.36
CA ILE A 164 9.23 4.09 -4.89
C ILE A 164 9.27 2.61 -5.29
N ALA A 165 9.60 2.36 -6.54
CA ALA A 165 9.83 1.00 -7.02
C ALA A 165 11.14 0.43 -6.48
N PRO A 166 11.29 -0.90 -6.36
CA PRO A 166 12.54 -1.52 -5.90
C PRO A 166 13.77 -1.17 -6.72
N ALA A 167 13.60 -0.83 -8.00
CA ALA A 167 14.70 -0.41 -8.86
C ALA A 167 15.24 0.98 -8.52
N ASP A 168 14.41 1.83 -7.91
CA ASP A 168 14.70 3.24 -7.63
C ASP A 168 14.89 3.51 -6.12
N ILE A 169 14.92 2.45 -5.29
CA ILE A 169 14.92 2.57 -3.83
C ILE A 169 16.26 3.05 -3.25
N ASP A 170 17.36 2.91 -3.99
CA ASP A 170 18.68 3.38 -3.55
C ASP A 170 18.75 4.91 -3.63
N GLY A 171 18.97 5.56 -2.49
CA GLY A 171 19.00 7.02 -2.42
C GLY A 171 18.69 7.59 -1.03
N THR A 172 18.51 8.90 -1.00
CA THR A 172 18.11 9.63 0.21
C THR A 172 16.77 10.29 -0.03
N PHE A 173 15.80 9.97 0.81
CA PHE A 173 14.41 10.41 0.68
C PHE A 173 13.96 11.14 1.93
N LYS A 174 13.08 12.11 1.73
CA LYS A 174 12.46 12.82 2.85
C LYS A 174 11.24 12.05 3.34
N THR A 175 11.25 11.71 4.63
CA THR A 175 10.13 11.01 5.27
C THR A 175 8.99 11.97 5.65
N VAL A 176 7.82 11.43 5.97
CA VAL A 176 6.67 12.19 6.50
C VAL A 176 7.03 12.89 7.82
N ASN A 177 7.95 12.33 8.59
CA ASN A 177 8.52 12.97 9.79
C ASN A 177 9.29 14.26 9.45
N GLY A 178 9.76 14.43 8.20
CA GLY A 178 10.57 15.56 7.75
C GLY A 178 12.08 15.34 7.83
N ALA A 179 12.55 14.27 8.47
CA ALA A 179 13.96 13.87 8.45
C ALA A 179 14.27 13.07 7.18
N ASP A 180 15.54 13.11 6.77
CA ASP A 180 16.01 12.35 5.62
C ASP A 180 16.31 10.89 6.03
N LEU A 181 15.94 9.95 5.17
CA LEU A 181 16.22 8.53 5.31
C LEU A 181 17.04 8.07 4.11
N THR A 182 18.25 7.59 4.36
CA THR A 182 19.12 7.05 3.31
C THR A 182 18.91 5.55 3.20
N ILE A 183 18.70 5.09 1.99
CA ILE A 183 18.54 3.68 1.66
C ILE A 183 19.66 3.31 0.69
N THR A 184 20.28 2.18 0.89
CA THR A 184 21.43 1.72 0.07
C THR A 184 21.25 0.28 -0.34
N GLY A 185 21.76 -0.05 -1.52
CA GLY A 185 21.73 -1.39 -2.05
C GLY A 185 20.55 -1.69 -2.96
N SER A 186 20.45 -2.92 -3.42
CA SER A 186 19.41 -3.38 -4.35
C SER A 186 19.19 -4.88 -4.26
N GLY A 187 18.10 -5.39 -4.84
CA GLY A 187 17.79 -6.81 -4.84
C GLY A 187 17.67 -7.38 -3.43
N ASP A 188 18.55 -8.31 -3.08
CA ASP A 188 18.51 -9.00 -1.77
C ASP A 188 19.28 -8.25 -0.66
N ASP A 189 19.95 -7.15 -0.97
CA ASP A 189 20.85 -6.47 -0.04
C ASP A 189 20.50 -4.99 0.11
N ILE A 190 19.25 -4.73 0.51
CA ILE A 190 18.75 -3.37 0.76
C ILE A 190 18.86 -3.05 2.24
N LYS A 191 19.55 -1.95 2.56
CA LYS A 191 19.69 -1.38 3.90
C LYS A 191 18.89 -0.08 4.00
N VAL A 192 18.18 0.08 5.11
CA VAL A 192 17.35 1.24 5.40
C VAL A 192 17.95 1.98 6.58
N GLY A 193 18.52 3.15 6.30
CA GLY A 193 19.42 3.79 7.24
C GLY A 193 20.60 2.85 7.58
N ASP A 194 21.32 3.14 8.61
CA ASP A 194 22.34 2.23 9.15
C ASP A 194 21.76 1.21 10.16
N GLN A 195 20.43 1.07 10.21
CA GLN A 195 19.72 0.40 11.31
C GLN A 195 19.04 -0.90 10.90
N ALA A 196 18.42 -0.95 9.73
CA ALA A 196 17.55 -2.05 9.31
C ALA A 196 17.95 -2.66 7.98
N SER A 197 17.58 -3.93 7.80
CA SER A 197 17.67 -4.63 6.51
C SER A 197 16.26 -4.95 6.00
N VAL A 198 16.07 -4.88 4.68
CA VAL A 198 14.83 -5.33 4.06
C VAL A 198 14.80 -6.86 4.07
N ILE A 199 13.72 -7.40 4.61
CA ILE A 199 13.41 -8.83 4.57
C ILE A 199 12.73 -9.16 3.25
N CYS A 200 11.66 -8.43 2.93
CA CYS A 200 10.94 -8.53 1.67
C CYS A 200 10.34 -7.17 1.31
N GLY A 201 10.71 -6.65 0.16
CA GLY A 201 10.25 -5.36 -0.34
C GLY A 201 9.55 -5.48 -1.68
N GLY A 202 9.03 -4.36 -2.17
CA GLY A 202 8.28 -4.31 -3.42
C GLY A 202 6.87 -4.86 -3.30
N VAL A 203 6.38 -5.14 -2.08
CA VAL A 203 5.01 -5.62 -1.87
C VAL A 203 4.04 -4.48 -2.18
N GLN A 204 3.24 -4.65 -3.22
CA GLN A 204 2.28 -3.64 -3.67
C GLN A 204 1.02 -3.67 -2.81
N THR A 205 0.50 -2.47 -2.53
CA THR A 205 -0.86 -2.25 -2.02
C THR A 205 -1.59 -1.29 -2.94
N ALA A 206 -2.89 -1.05 -2.72
CA ALA A 206 -3.66 -0.15 -3.58
C ALA A 206 -3.04 1.25 -3.67
N ASN A 207 -2.39 1.73 -2.60
CA ASN A 207 -1.85 3.08 -2.54
C ASN A 207 -0.39 3.19 -2.11
N ALA A 208 0.32 2.06 -1.86
CA ALA A 208 1.70 2.12 -1.38
C ALA A 208 2.55 0.96 -1.87
N THR A 209 3.87 1.15 -1.83
CA THR A 209 4.87 0.07 -1.91
C THR A 209 5.38 -0.21 -0.50
N VAL A 210 5.33 -1.47 -0.06
CA VAL A 210 5.70 -1.90 1.29
C VAL A 210 7.02 -2.67 1.28
N TYR A 211 7.89 -2.32 2.21
CA TYR A 211 9.17 -2.98 2.48
C TYR A 211 9.16 -3.49 3.92
N LEU A 212 9.10 -4.81 4.09
CA LEU A 212 9.21 -5.46 5.39
C LEU A 212 10.65 -5.38 5.88
N ILE A 213 10.86 -4.87 7.09
CA ILE A 213 12.19 -4.66 7.68
C ILE A 213 12.35 -5.39 9.01
N ASP A 214 13.59 -5.77 9.31
CA ASP A 214 13.97 -6.57 10.48
C ASP A 214 14.18 -5.76 11.76
N THR A 215 14.18 -4.44 11.68
CA THR A 215 14.47 -3.54 12.82
C THR A 215 13.62 -2.28 12.68
N VAL A 216 13.15 -1.75 13.81
CA VAL A 216 12.41 -0.48 13.87
C VAL A 216 13.38 0.69 13.68
N LEU A 217 13.08 1.61 12.76
CA LEU A 217 13.89 2.79 12.50
C LEU A 217 13.67 3.84 13.59
N MET A 218 14.76 4.39 14.07
CA MET A 218 14.71 5.52 14.99
C MET A 218 15.12 6.79 14.24
N PRO A 219 14.28 7.86 14.27
CA PRO A 219 14.66 9.12 13.67
C PRO A 219 15.91 9.69 14.37
N PRO A 220 16.76 10.44 13.65
CA PRO A 220 17.87 11.14 14.28
C PRO A 220 17.33 12.10 15.34
N ALA A 221 18.06 12.23 16.43
CA ALA A 221 17.73 13.20 17.48
C ALA A 221 17.73 14.62 16.87
N ALA A 222 16.65 15.36 17.09
CA ALA A 222 16.50 16.74 16.64
C ALA A 222 17.39 17.69 17.45
#